data_bee2fb45ed2b505e3d604117fc41df28
#
_entry.id   bee2fb45ed2b505e3d604117fc41df28
#
_cell.length_a   1.000
_cell.length_b   1.000
_cell.length_c   1.000
_cell.angle_alpha   90.00
_cell.angle_beta   90.00
_cell.angle_gamma   90.00
#
_symmetry.space_group_name_H-M   'P 1'
#
loop_
_entity.id
_entity.type
_entity.pdbx_description
1 polymer ?
#
loop_
_entity_poly.entity_id
_entity_poly.type
_entity_poly.pdbx_seq_one_letter_code
_entity_poly.pdbx_strand_id
1 'polypeptide(L)'
;MALQRVWIPSPNYSSRGGSAVRLIVLHTAEGSTTYESLGSYFQQDVGVSSHVGIDDKRGKIGEYVSRGNKAWTQGNANPMSVAAELCGFASWSDSTWRNSHNNMLLNAADWVKEEAGKFGIPITKLSSSQAQGGGHGVCQHRDLGSWGGGHSDCGNGFPMDYVLDLARGGTPEPPPSGGGGGGGAAPAMTVDYFGPGYGHNYMCADVITWQSKMSSRGWSIDVDGVYGDGSEGTCRQFQSEKGLGVDGVVGPETWNATWNAPVT
;
A
#
# COMPACT_ATOMS: atom_id res chain seq x y z
N MET A 1 11.19 -0.68 4.00
CA MET A 1 11.38 -0.34 5.46
C MET A 1 11.06 -1.59 6.26
N ALA A 2 11.74 -1.84 7.41
CA ALA A 2 11.34 -2.95 8.29
C ALA A 2 10.02 -2.60 9.00
N LEU A 3 9.05 -3.51 8.96
CA LEU A 3 7.74 -3.30 9.58
C LEU A 3 7.76 -3.62 11.07
N GLN A 4 7.27 -2.71 11.89
CA GLN A 4 6.97 -2.98 13.29
C GLN A 4 5.72 -3.86 13.37
N ARG A 5 5.84 -5.03 14.01
CA ARG A 5 4.74 -5.98 14.20
C ARG A 5 4.13 -5.83 15.58
N VAL A 6 2.83 -5.59 15.65
CA VAL A 6 2.06 -5.52 16.89
C VAL A 6 1.34 -6.87 17.04
N TRP A 7 1.77 -7.66 18.04
CA TRP A 7 1.21 -8.99 18.29
C TRP A 7 -0.16 -8.91 18.94
N ILE A 8 -1.19 -9.37 18.24
CA ILE A 8 -2.60 -9.46 18.69
C ILE A 8 -3.10 -10.87 18.36
N PRO A 9 -2.79 -11.88 19.21
CA PRO A 9 -2.95 -13.29 18.86
C PRO A 9 -4.41 -13.69 18.62
N SER A 10 -4.65 -14.40 17.53
CA SER A 10 -5.91 -15.08 17.23
C SER A 10 -5.86 -16.54 17.69
N PRO A 11 -6.93 -17.12 18.25
CA PRO A 11 -7.04 -18.55 18.47
C PRO A 11 -7.39 -19.34 17.19
N ASN A 12 -7.78 -18.66 16.11
CA ASN A 12 -8.31 -19.27 14.89
C ASN A 12 -7.17 -19.68 13.95
N TYR A 13 -6.42 -20.72 14.29
CA TYR A 13 -5.34 -21.25 13.45
C TYR A 13 -5.13 -22.77 13.68
N SER A 14 -4.35 -23.37 12.82
CA SER A 14 -3.94 -24.77 12.99
C SER A 14 -2.55 -25.02 12.41
N SER A 15 -2.02 -26.21 12.61
CA SER A 15 -0.75 -26.64 12.00
C SER A 15 -0.85 -26.64 10.47
N ARG A 16 0.24 -26.29 9.78
CA ARG A 16 0.39 -26.45 8.31
C ARG A 16 0.52 -27.90 7.87
N GLY A 17 0.69 -28.85 8.80
CA GLY A 17 0.85 -30.27 8.45
C GLY A 17 2.10 -30.56 7.62
N GLY A 18 3.18 -29.78 7.76
CA GLY A 18 4.40 -29.91 6.97
C GLY A 18 4.37 -29.26 5.59
N SER A 19 3.28 -28.60 5.20
CA SER A 19 3.18 -27.93 3.90
C SER A 19 4.15 -26.75 3.81
N ALA A 20 4.92 -26.66 2.73
CA ALA A 20 5.76 -25.52 2.43
C ALA A 20 4.90 -24.32 1.98
N VAL A 21 5.32 -23.11 2.39
CA VAL A 21 4.69 -21.87 1.94
C VAL A 21 5.18 -21.53 0.54
N ARG A 22 4.27 -21.34 -0.41
CA ARG A 22 4.52 -21.00 -1.81
C ARG A 22 3.70 -19.82 -2.32
N LEU A 23 2.69 -19.41 -1.55
CA LEU A 23 1.80 -18.30 -1.91
C LEU A 23 1.86 -17.20 -0.86
N ILE A 24 1.90 -15.95 -1.32
CA ILE A 24 1.62 -14.75 -0.57
C ILE A 24 0.28 -14.23 -1.07
N VAL A 25 -0.72 -14.12 -0.19
CA VAL A 25 -2.09 -13.78 -0.60
C VAL A 25 -2.52 -12.48 0.05
N LEU A 26 -3.01 -11.56 -0.77
CA LEU A 26 -3.57 -10.29 -0.33
C LEU A 26 -5.11 -10.36 -0.33
N HIS A 27 -5.70 -9.79 0.72
CA HIS A 27 -7.14 -9.72 0.98
C HIS A 27 -7.55 -8.30 1.31
N THR A 28 -8.87 -8.05 1.35
CA THR A 28 -9.46 -6.86 1.96
C THR A 28 -10.42 -7.26 3.08
N ALA A 29 -10.33 -6.58 4.21
CA ALA A 29 -11.02 -6.95 5.45
C ALA A 29 -12.53 -6.64 5.45
N GLU A 30 -13.02 -5.85 4.50
CA GLU A 30 -14.42 -5.51 4.22
C GLU A 30 -15.25 -4.92 5.41
N GLY A 31 -14.65 -4.69 6.55
CA GLY A 31 -15.38 -4.16 7.71
C GLY A 31 -14.50 -3.50 8.76
N SER A 32 -13.23 -3.90 8.83
CA SER A 32 -12.27 -3.30 9.77
C SER A 32 -11.38 -2.30 9.03
N THR A 33 -11.25 -1.10 9.57
CA THR A 33 -10.45 -0.01 8.99
C THR A 33 -9.08 0.16 9.67
N THR A 34 -8.80 -0.60 10.74
CA THR A 34 -7.52 -0.60 11.44
C THR A 34 -7.09 -2.02 11.79
N TYR A 35 -5.78 -2.26 11.84
CA TYR A 35 -5.27 -3.58 12.22
C TYR A 35 -5.63 -3.95 13.67
N GLU A 36 -5.82 -2.96 14.57
CA GLU A 36 -6.26 -3.22 15.95
C GLU A 36 -7.71 -3.72 16.00
N SER A 37 -8.62 -3.08 15.24
CA SER A 37 -10.03 -3.51 15.19
C SER A 37 -10.17 -4.89 14.55
N LEU A 38 -9.41 -5.17 13.51
CA LEU A 38 -9.34 -6.47 12.87
C LEU A 38 -8.77 -7.53 13.83
N GLY A 39 -7.70 -7.18 14.56
CA GLY A 39 -7.10 -8.04 15.58
C GLY A 39 -8.10 -8.37 16.69
N SER A 40 -8.85 -7.38 17.18
CA SER A 40 -9.89 -7.57 18.20
C SER A 40 -11.00 -8.51 17.71
N TYR A 41 -11.35 -8.46 16.43
CA TYR A 41 -12.30 -9.41 15.83
C TYR A 41 -11.71 -10.83 15.79
N PHE A 42 -10.45 -11.00 15.35
CA PHE A 42 -9.79 -12.29 15.26
C PHE A 42 -9.42 -12.91 16.61
N GLN A 43 -9.41 -12.14 17.71
CA GLN A 43 -9.21 -12.68 19.05
C GLN A 43 -10.43 -13.49 19.55
N GLN A 44 -11.58 -13.32 18.92
CA GLN A 44 -12.76 -14.10 19.21
C GLN A 44 -12.71 -15.45 18.45
N ASP A 45 -13.50 -16.42 18.90
CA ASP A 45 -13.68 -17.71 18.20
C ASP A 45 -14.66 -17.52 17.03
N VAL A 46 -14.16 -16.91 15.95
CA VAL A 46 -14.96 -16.55 14.75
C VAL A 46 -14.74 -17.50 13.57
N GLY A 47 -13.85 -18.48 13.72
CA GLY A 47 -13.56 -19.47 12.68
C GLY A 47 -12.80 -18.93 11.47
N VAL A 48 -12.30 -17.69 11.54
CA VAL A 48 -11.48 -17.04 10.50
C VAL A 48 -10.34 -16.26 11.12
N SER A 49 -9.26 -16.08 10.37
CA SER A 49 -8.10 -15.29 10.77
C SER A 49 -7.22 -14.97 9.56
N SER A 50 -6.24 -14.11 9.77
CA SER A 50 -5.13 -13.86 8.84
C SER A 50 -3.80 -13.89 9.58
N HIS A 51 -2.67 -13.95 8.85
CA HIS A 51 -1.37 -13.83 9.51
C HIS A 51 -1.14 -12.39 9.97
N VAL A 52 -1.49 -11.40 9.13
CA VAL A 52 -1.34 -10.00 9.44
C VAL A 52 -2.54 -9.17 8.99
N GLY A 53 -2.71 -8.00 9.62
CA GLY A 53 -3.58 -6.93 9.18
C GLY A 53 -2.77 -5.68 8.90
N ILE A 54 -3.11 -4.98 7.82
CA ILE A 54 -2.38 -3.84 7.29
C ILE A 54 -3.34 -2.67 7.13
N ASP A 55 -3.04 -1.54 7.75
CA ASP A 55 -3.78 -0.28 7.61
C ASP A 55 -2.84 0.86 7.16
N ASP A 56 -3.33 2.10 7.18
CA ASP A 56 -2.59 3.28 6.74
C ASP A 56 -1.54 3.78 7.75
N LYS A 57 -1.34 3.10 8.87
CA LYS A 57 -0.27 3.46 9.84
C LYS A 57 1.09 3.01 9.29
N ARG A 58 1.76 3.90 8.58
CA ARG A 58 3.01 3.59 7.89
C ARG A 58 4.06 2.95 8.82
N GLY A 59 4.64 1.85 8.36
CA GLY A 59 5.68 1.11 9.06
C GLY A 59 5.18 0.20 10.20
N LYS A 60 3.86 0.07 10.39
CA LYS A 60 3.26 -0.80 11.42
C LYS A 60 2.23 -1.74 10.80
N ILE A 61 2.16 -2.96 11.34
CA ILE A 61 1.12 -3.95 10.99
C ILE A 61 0.70 -4.73 12.24
N GLY A 62 -0.52 -5.23 12.26
CA GLY A 62 -0.95 -6.24 13.22
C GLY A 62 -0.44 -7.62 12.82
N GLU A 63 0.00 -8.44 13.77
CA GLU A 63 0.32 -9.86 13.55
C GLU A 63 -0.58 -10.71 14.43
N TYR A 64 -1.33 -11.64 13.82
CA TYR A 64 -2.39 -12.40 14.49
C TYR A 64 -2.09 -13.88 14.58
N VAL A 65 -1.50 -14.46 13.53
CA VAL A 65 -1.12 -15.86 13.46
C VAL A 65 0.35 -15.96 13.05
N SER A 66 1.11 -16.72 13.81
CA SER A 66 2.53 -16.96 13.47
C SER A 66 2.65 -17.61 12.09
N ARG A 67 3.65 -17.19 11.30
CA ARG A 67 3.96 -17.74 9.97
C ARG A 67 4.14 -19.26 9.93
N GLY A 68 4.56 -19.87 11.05
CA GLY A 68 4.70 -21.32 11.19
C GLY A 68 3.38 -22.08 11.19
N ASN A 69 2.30 -21.39 11.49
CA ASN A 69 0.95 -21.92 11.53
C ASN A 69 0.16 -21.58 10.24
N LYS A 70 -0.96 -22.20 10.09
CA LYS A 70 -1.94 -21.97 9.04
C LYS A 70 -3.04 -21.07 9.59
N ALA A 71 -3.14 -19.83 9.12
CA ALA A 71 -4.30 -18.98 9.34
C ALA A 71 -5.51 -19.52 8.55
N TRP A 72 -6.71 -19.18 8.98
CA TRP A 72 -7.95 -19.63 8.34
C TRP A 72 -8.53 -18.50 7.49
N THR A 73 -7.90 -18.22 6.34
CA THR A 73 -8.18 -17.04 5.50
C THR A 73 -8.79 -17.43 4.14
N GLN A 74 -8.18 -18.38 3.43
CA GLN A 74 -8.48 -18.67 2.02
C GLN A 74 -8.63 -20.18 1.72
N GLY A 75 -9.44 -20.87 2.48
CA GLY A 75 -9.88 -22.23 2.23
C GLY A 75 -8.74 -23.22 2.02
N ASN A 76 -8.74 -23.94 0.90
CA ASN A 76 -7.76 -24.98 0.59
C ASN A 76 -6.34 -24.46 0.39
N ALA A 77 -6.15 -23.15 0.15
CA ALA A 77 -4.84 -22.53 0.03
C ALA A 77 -4.15 -22.27 1.37
N ASN A 78 -4.88 -22.32 2.50
CA ASN A 78 -4.35 -22.00 3.83
C ASN A 78 -3.04 -22.72 4.18
N PRO A 79 -2.86 -24.05 3.95
CA PRO A 79 -1.64 -24.73 4.37
C PRO A 79 -0.36 -24.21 3.69
N MET A 80 -0.46 -23.75 2.46
CA MET A 80 0.67 -23.37 1.61
C MET A 80 0.80 -21.87 1.37
N SER A 81 0.17 -21.05 2.19
CA SER A 81 0.19 -19.59 2.04
C SER A 81 0.46 -18.84 3.33
N VAL A 82 0.90 -17.60 3.16
CA VAL A 82 0.76 -16.54 4.16
C VAL A 82 -0.20 -15.49 3.61
N ALA A 83 -0.99 -14.87 4.49
CA ALA A 83 -2.08 -13.97 4.12
C ALA A 83 -1.97 -12.64 4.85
N ALA A 84 -2.29 -11.55 4.17
CA ALA A 84 -2.49 -10.23 4.73
C ALA A 84 -3.89 -9.72 4.42
N GLU A 85 -4.59 -9.24 5.44
CA GLU A 85 -5.82 -8.48 5.32
C GLU A 85 -5.50 -6.99 5.27
N LEU A 86 -5.76 -6.34 4.15
CA LEU A 86 -5.74 -4.89 4.07
C LEU A 86 -7.05 -4.35 4.67
N CYS A 87 -6.94 -3.40 5.60
CA CYS A 87 -8.06 -2.80 6.30
C CYS A 87 -8.83 -1.82 5.39
N GLY A 88 -9.28 -2.30 4.24
CA GLY A 88 -9.93 -1.59 3.15
C GLY A 88 -11.05 -2.39 2.53
N PHE A 89 -11.52 -1.94 1.37
CA PHE A 89 -12.70 -2.49 0.72
C PHE A 89 -12.42 -2.84 -0.75
N ALA A 90 -12.90 -4.00 -1.19
CA ALA A 90 -12.80 -4.47 -2.58
C ALA A 90 -13.52 -3.55 -3.59
N SER A 91 -14.45 -2.73 -3.10
CA SER A 91 -15.17 -1.73 -3.90
C SER A 91 -14.35 -0.49 -4.24
N TRP A 92 -13.19 -0.29 -3.60
CA TRP A 92 -12.37 0.89 -3.86
C TRP A 92 -11.77 0.88 -5.26
N SER A 93 -11.76 2.07 -5.88
CA SER A 93 -11.10 2.28 -7.17
C SER A 93 -9.58 2.29 -7.03
N ASP A 94 -8.85 2.11 -8.14
CA ASP A 94 -7.39 2.28 -8.19
C ASP A 94 -6.97 3.66 -7.65
N SER A 95 -7.69 4.71 -8.04
CA SER A 95 -7.43 6.07 -7.54
C SER A 95 -7.67 6.20 -6.05
N THR A 96 -8.69 5.56 -5.48
CA THR A 96 -8.92 5.56 -4.03
C THR A 96 -7.77 4.87 -3.28
N TRP A 97 -7.34 3.71 -3.76
CA TRP A 97 -6.20 2.99 -3.20
C TRP A 97 -4.92 3.85 -3.20
N ARG A 98 -4.57 4.40 -4.37
CA ARG A 98 -3.31 5.13 -4.55
C ARG A 98 -3.32 6.50 -3.90
N ASN A 99 -4.45 7.22 -3.90
CA ASN A 99 -4.51 8.59 -3.41
C ASN A 99 -4.82 8.67 -1.92
N SER A 100 -5.75 7.83 -1.43
CA SER A 100 -6.22 7.93 -0.05
C SER A 100 -5.60 6.88 0.87
N HIS A 101 -5.10 5.75 0.32
CA HIS A 101 -4.62 4.61 1.08
C HIS A 101 -3.23 4.12 0.64
N ASN A 102 -2.40 5.04 0.12
CA ASN A 102 -1.06 4.67 -0.37
C ASN A 102 -0.15 4.12 0.74
N ASN A 103 -0.29 4.57 1.98
CA ASN A 103 0.46 4.01 3.11
C ASN A 103 0.16 2.52 3.33
N MET A 104 -1.10 2.12 3.15
CA MET A 104 -1.49 0.71 3.21
C MET A 104 -0.84 -0.09 2.08
N LEU A 105 -0.78 0.45 0.86
CA LEU A 105 -0.10 -0.19 -0.27
C LEU A 105 1.42 -0.31 -0.05
N LEU A 106 2.05 0.73 0.51
CA LEU A 106 3.47 0.70 0.87
C LEU A 106 3.77 -0.32 1.98
N ASN A 107 2.90 -0.43 3.00
CA ASN A 107 3.02 -1.45 4.03
C ASN A 107 2.82 -2.86 3.46
N ALA A 108 1.86 -3.03 2.54
CA ALA A 108 1.63 -4.30 1.85
C ALA A 108 2.85 -4.70 1.01
N ALA A 109 3.46 -3.76 0.29
CA ALA A 109 4.67 -3.99 -0.49
C ALA A 109 5.87 -4.39 0.40
N ASP A 110 6.09 -3.69 1.50
CA ASP A 110 7.12 -4.04 2.48
C ASP A 110 6.89 -5.44 3.06
N TRP A 111 5.63 -5.78 3.40
CA TRP A 111 5.28 -7.11 3.90
C TRP A 111 5.48 -8.21 2.84
N VAL A 112 5.03 -7.99 1.60
CA VAL A 112 5.27 -8.93 0.49
C VAL A 112 6.76 -9.18 0.30
N LYS A 113 7.58 -8.13 0.34
CA LYS A 113 9.05 -8.24 0.22
C LYS A 113 9.66 -9.06 1.36
N GLU A 114 9.22 -8.84 2.61
CA GLU A 114 9.69 -9.61 3.76
C GLU A 114 9.32 -11.10 3.65
N GLU A 115 8.06 -11.41 3.31
CA GLU A 115 7.60 -12.80 3.21
C GLU A 115 8.24 -13.51 2.00
N ALA A 116 8.39 -12.82 0.87
CA ALA A 116 9.08 -13.33 -0.32
C ALA A 116 10.52 -13.71 0.01
N GLY A 117 11.26 -12.84 0.70
CA GLY A 117 12.63 -13.12 1.13
C GLY A 117 12.71 -14.27 2.13
N LYS A 118 11.76 -14.35 3.07
CA LYS A 118 11.74 -15.39 4.10
C LYS A 118 11.48 -16.78 3.53
N PHE A 119 10.57 -16.91 2.56
CA PHE A 119 10.15 -18.19 2.01
C PHE A 119 10.78 -18.53 0.65
N GLY A 120 11.63 -17.66 0.10
CA GLY A 120 12.20 -17.83 -1.23
C GLY A 120 11.15 -17.76 -2.35
N ILE A 121 10.09 -16.98 -2.18
CA ILE A 121 8.99 -16.85 -3.13
C ILE A 121 9.29 -15.71 -4.09
N PRO A 122 9.18 -15.91 -5.42
CA PRO A 122 9.32 -14.82 -6.39
C PRO A 122 8.22 -13.76 -6.18
N ILE A 123 8.60 -12.48 -6.25
CA ILE A 123 7.63 -11.37 -6.24
C ILE A 123 7.01 -11.25 -7.64
N THR A 124 6.21 -12.23 -8.00
CA THR A 124 5.54 -12.37 -9.30
C THR A 124 4.06 -12.59 -9.09
N LYS A 125 3.25 -11.83 -9.83
CA LYS A 125 1.80 -12.01 -9.84
C LYS A 125 1.46 -13.34 -10.48
N LEU A 126 0.64 -14.12 -9.82
CA LEU A 126 0.14 -15.39 -10.34
C LEU A 126 -1.26 -15.21 -10.94
N SER A 127 -1.48 -15.86 -12.08
CA SER A 127 -2.85 -16.10 -12.57
C SER A 127 -3.53 -17.19 -11.72
N SER A 128 -4.85 -17.28 -11.81
CA SER A 128 -5.62 -18.30 -11.11
C SER A 128 -5.12 -19.74 -11.40
N SER A 129 -4.81 -20.05 -12.65
CA SER A 129 -4.28 -21.37 -13.04
C SER A 129 -2.89 -21.63 -12.44
N GLN A 130 -2.03 -20.62 -12.36
CA GLN A 130 -0.70 -20.74 -11.75
C GLN A 130 -0.81 -20.91 -10.23
N ALA A 131 -1.64 -20.12 -9.55
CA ALA A 131 -1.82 -20.21 -8.10
C ALA A 131 -2.36 -21.57 -7.67
N GLN A 132 -3.35 -22.11 -8.38
CA GLN A 132 -3.94 -23.42 -8.13
C GLN A 132 -3.03 -24.58 -8.56
N GLY A 133 -2.29 -24.41 -9.67
CA GLY A 133 -1.44 -25.41 -10.28
C GLY A 133 -0.06 -25.61 -9.66
N GLY A 134 0.20 -25.05 -8.47
CA GLY A 134 1.48 -25.25 -7.77
C GLY A 134 2.50 -24.13 -7.97
N GLY A 135 2.15 -23.04 -8.61
CA GLY A 135 3.02 -21.87 -8.80
C GLY A 135 3.46 -21.23 -7.47
N HIS A 136 4.63 -20.60 -7.48
CA HIS A 136 5.18 -19.84 -6.37
C HIS A 136 5.09 -18.33 -6.70
N GLY A 137 4.47 -17.54 -5.84
CA GLY A 137 4.32 -16.10 -6.09
C GLY A 137 3.26 -15.43 -5.23
N VAL A 138 2.78 -14.30 -5.72
CA VAL A 138 1.82 -13.43 -5.03
C VAL A 138 0.50 -13.40 -5.81
N CYS A 139 -0.62 -13.47 -5.12
CA CYS A 139 -1.95 -13.37 -5.72
C CYS A 139 -2.93 -12.66 -4.78
N GLN A 140 -4.09 -12.31 -5.30
CA GLN A 140 -5.23 -11.87 -4.52
C GLN A 140 -6.11 -13.07 -4.15
N HIS A 141 -6.98 -12.95 -3.16
CA HIS A 141 -7.94 -13.99 -2.81
C HIS A 141 -8.79 -14.43 -4.02
N ARG A 142 -9.28 -13.46 -4.79
CA ARG A 142 -10.06 -13.73 -6.02
C ARG A 142 -9.36 -14.66 -7.01
N ASP A 143 -8.02 -14.63 -7.05
CA ASP A 143 -7.24 -15.46 -7.98
C ASP A 143 -7.22 -16.93 -7.57
N LEU A 144 -7.67 -17.26 -6.37
CA LEU A 144 -7.80 -18.63 -5.88
C LEU A 144 -9.13 -19.28 -6.31
N GLY A 145 -10.12 -18.51 -6.74
CA GLY A 145 -11.42 -18.98 -7.19
C GLY A 145 -12.11 -19.87 -6.15
N SER A 146 -12.85 -20.89 -6.59
CA SER A 146 -13.55 -21.82 -5.69
C SER A 146 -12.61 -22.61 -4.78
N TRP A 147 -11.35 -22.82 -5.17
CA TRP A 147 -10.34 -23.47 -4.35
C TRP A 147 -10.00 -22.64 -3.09
N GLY A 148 -10.05 -21.31 -3.19
CA GLY A 148 -9.89 -20.37 -2.08
C GLY A 148 -11.18 -20.01 -1.36
N GLY A 149 -12.34 -20.54 -1.78
CA GLY A 149 -13.63 -20.22 -1.16
C GLY A 149 -14.55 -19.33 -2.01
N GLY A 150 -14.11 -18.89 -3.20
CA GLY A 150 -14.94 -18.16 -4.16
C GLY A 150 -15.12 -16.68 -3.88
N HIS A 151 -14.20 -16.07 -3.18
CA HIS A 151 -14.21 -14.63 -2.85
C HIS A 151 -13.74 -13.74 -4.00
N SER A 152 -14.06 -12.44 -3.96
CA SER A 152 -13.77 -11.46 -5.02
C SER A 152 -12.74 -10.38 -4.61
N ASP A 153 -12.27 -10.39 -3.39
CA ASP A 153 -11.27 -9.45 -2.86
C ASP A 153 -9.85 -9.76 -3.41
N CYS A 154 -9.01 -8.79 -3.60
CA CYS A 154 -9.13 -7.36 -3.22
C CYS A 154 -9.96 -6.50 -4.18
N GLY A 155 -10.73 -7.05 -5.12
CA GLY A 155 -11.52 -6.29 -6.07
C GLY A 155 -10.78 -5.88 -7.35
N ASN A 156 -11.53 -5.29 -8.29
CA ASN A 156 -10.99 -4.89 -9.60
C ASN A 156 -10.12 -3.63 -9.54
N GLY A 157 -10.36 -2.76 -8.56
CA GLY A 157 -9.63 -1.51 -8.40
C GLY A 157 -8.32 -1.67 -7.62
N PHE A 158 -8.01 -2.86 -7.09
CA PHE A 158 -6.79 -3.05 -6.32
C PHE A 158 -5.55 -3.00 -7.21
N PRO A 159 -4.58 -2.09 -6.94
CA PRO A 159 -3.43 -1.87 -7.82
C PRO A 159 -2.32 -2.90 -7.57
N MET A 160 -2.59 -4.17 -7.86
CA MET A 160 -1.68 -5.29 -7.57
C MET A 160 -0.30 -5.10 -8.18
N ASP A 161 -0.23 -4.68 -9.44
CA ASP A 161 1.05 -4.53 -10.15
C ASP A 161 1.90 -3.42 -9.50
N TYR A 162 1.28 -2.32 -9.07
CA TYR A 162 1.93 -1.26 -8.30
C TYR A 162 2.51 -1.77 -6.97
N VAL A 163 1.75 -2.54 -6.20
CA VAL A 163 2.24 -3.15 -4.94
C VAL A 163 3.46 -4.05 -5.20
N LEU A 164 3.42 -4.86 -6.26
CA LEU A 164 4.54 -5.74 -6.60
C LEU A 164 5.77 -4.98 -7.09
N ASP A 165 5.59 -3.90 -7.83
CA ASP A 165 6.71 -3.06 -8.27
C ASP A 165 7.40 -2.40 -7.08
N LEU A 166 6.62 -1.87 -6.13
CA LEU A 166 7.15 -1.36 -4.86
C LEU A 166 7.90 -2.45 -4.07
N ALA A 167 7.35 -3.66 -3.99
CA ALA A 167 7.97 -4.77 -3.27
C ALA A 167 9.32 -5.20 -3.90
N ARG A 168 9.47 -5.05 -5.22
CA ARG A 168 10.73 -5.30 -5.95
C ARG A 168 11.77 -4.18 -5.76
N GLY A 169 11.39 -3.06 -5.12
CA GLY A 169 12.24 -1.89 -4.93
C GLY A 169 12.04 -0.82 -6.01
N GLY A 170 10.93 -0.88 -6.74
CA GLY A 170 10.49 0.21 -7.60
C GLY A 170 10.20 1.47 -6.79
N THR A 171 10.41 2.62 -7.38
CA THR A 171 9.93 3.88 -6.83
C THR A 171 8.42 3.97 -7.00
N PRO A 172 7.69 4.56 -6.03
CA PRO A 172 6.27 4.81 -6.20
C PRO A 172 6.02 5.61 -7.48
N GLU A 173 5.34 5.02 -8.44
CA GLU A 173 4.90 5.76 -9.63
C GLU A 173 3.74 6.68 -9.23
N PRO A 174 3.73 7.94 -9.66
CA PRO A 174 2.56 8.78 -9.45
C PRO A 174 1.33 8.07 -10.06
N PRO A 175 0.15 8.21 -9.46
CA PRO A 175 -1.07 7.63 -9.97
C PRO A 175 -1.27 8.04 -11.43
N PRO A 176 -1.77 7.17 -12.32
CA PRO A 176 -1.97 7.49 -13.70
C PRO A 176 -2.86 8.73 -13.78
N SER A 177 -2.30 9.83 -14.23
CA SER A 177 -3.09 11.00 -14.61
C SER A 177 -4.06 10.54 -15.68
N GLY A 178 -5.33 10.59 -15.37
CA GLY A 178 -6.39 10.30 -16.34
C GLY A 178 -6.07 11.01 -17.64
N GLY A 179 -5.95 10.25 -18.73
CA GLY A 179 -5.35 10.66 -19.99
C GLY A 179 -5.82 12.01 -20.50
N GLY A 180 -4.86 12.90 -20.66
CA GLY A 180 -5.02 14.20 -21.30
C GLY A 180 -3.65 14.75 -21.62
N GLY A 181 -3.19 14.54 -22.84
CA GLY A 181 -1.92 15.05 -23.32
C GLY A 181 -1.89 16.56 -23.41
N GLY A 182 -0.73 17.14 -23.13
CA GLY A 182 -0.29 18.42 -23.64
C GLY A 182 -0.66 19.65 -22.79
N GLY A 183 0.33 20.21 -22.11
CA GLY A 183 0.34 21.63 -21.77
C GLY A 183 -0.55 22.08 -20.61
N GLY A 184 -0.12 21.95 -19.37
CA GLY A 184 -0.27 23.06 -18.50
C GLY A 184 -1.29 23.04 -17.38
N ALA A 185 -2.26 22.17 -17.26
CA ALA A 185 -3.12 22.21 -16.09
C ALA A 185 -2.53 21.35 -14.94
N ALA A 186 -2.48 21.89 -13.72
CA ALA A 186 -2.16 21.12 -12.53
C ALA A 186 -3.17 19.97 -12.39
N PRO A 187 -2.72 18.73 -12.06
CA PRO A 187 -3.65 17.65 -11.73
C PRO A 187 -4.46 18.07 -10.49
N ALA A 188 -5.67 17.52 -10.35
CA ALA A 188 -6.47 17.79 -9.16
C ALA A 188 -5.74 17.22 -7.92
N MET A 189 -5.58 18.05 -6.89
CA MET A 189 -5.16 17.56 -5.58
C MET A 189 -6.26 16.68 -5.00
N THR A 190 -5.85 15.61 -4.34
CA THR A 190 -6.77 14.69 -3.66
C THR A 190 -6.92 15.01 -2.19
N VAL A 191 -5.99 15.76 -1.63
CA VAL A 191 -6.03 16.35 -0.29
C VAL A 191 -5.94 17.86 -0.41
N ASP A 192 -6.53 18.59 0.53
CA ASP A 192 -6.53 20.07 0.49
C ASP A 192 -5.14 20.65 0.76
N TYR A 193 -4.37 20.03 1.64
CA TYR A 193 -3.05 20.50 2.08
C TYR A 193 -2.16 19.34 2.54
N PHE A 194 -0.84 19.46 2.37
CA PHE A 194 0.15 18.66 3.04
C PHE A 194 1.39 19.47 3.41
N GLY A 195 2.04 19.12 4.54
CA GLY A 195 3.18 19.85 5.08
C GLY A 195 3.03 20.14 6.57
N PRO A 196 3.79 21.12 7.12
CA PRO A 196 3.73 21.50 8.52
C PRO A 196 2.29 21.84 8.97
N GLY A 197 1.86 21.21 10.07
CA GLY A 197 0.49 21.38 10.59
C GLY A 197 -0.54 20.42 9.99
N TYR A 198 -0.24 19.77 8.86
CA TYR A 198 -1.10 18.80 8.17
C TYR A 198 -0.53 17.37 8.17
N GLY A 199 0.52 17.15 8.95
CA GLY A 199 1.21 15.87 9.10
C GLY A 199 2.65 15.91 8.60
N HIS A 200 3.60 16.13 9.51
CA HIS A 200 5.02 15.95 9.23
C HIS A 200 5.31 14.46 8.99
N ASN A 201 6.12 14.12 7.97
CA ASN A 201 6.25 12.78 7.40
C ASN A 201 4.94 12.24 6.80
N TYR A 202 4.07 13.15 6.36
CA TYR A 202 2.84 12.80 5.66
C TYR A 202 3.15 12.10 4.35
N MET A 203 2.42 11.03 4.09
CA MET A 203 2.60 10.22 2.88
C MET A 203 1.26 10.09 2.16
N CYS A 204 1.19 10.57 0.94
CA CYS A 204 0.07 10.35 0.03
C CYS A 204 0.54 10.46 -1.43
N ALA A 205 -0.32 10.07 -2.36
CA ALA A 205 -0.02 10.14 -3.78
C ALA A 205 0.27 11.57 -4.26
N ASP A 206 -0.34 12.58 -3.65
CA ASP A 206 -0.07 13.98 -3.97
C ASP A 206 1.36 14.40 -3.60
N VAL A 207 1.91 13.86 -2.50
CA VAL A 207 3.32 14.11 -2.12
C VAL A 207 4.25 13.59 -3.21
N ILE A 208 4.08 12.33 -3.65
CA ILE A 208 4.90 11.75 -4.73
C ILE A 208 4.74 12.54 -6.02
N THR A 209 3.51 12.88 -6.36
CA THR A 209 3.17 13.65 -7.57
C THR A 209 3.86 15.02 -7.54
N TRP A 210 3.82 15.69 -6.39
CA TRP A 210 4.46 16.99 -6.18
C TRP A 210 5.99 16.85 -6.22
N GLN A 211 6.57 15.91 -5.48
CA GLN A 211 8.02 15.65 -5.47
C GLN A 211 8.54 15.34 -6.88
N SER A 212 7.84 14.48 -7.62
CA SER A 212 8.19 14.14 -9.01
C SER A 212 8.18 15.37 -9.91
N LYS A 213 7.16 16.22 -9.75
CA LYS A 213 7.07 17.47 -10.52
C LYS A 213 8.20 18.43 -10.14
N MET A 214 8.50 18.60 -8.85
CA MET A 214 9.59 19.44 -8.37
C MET A 214 10.95 18.95 -8.90
N SER A 215 11.22 17.65 -8.84
CA SER A 215 12.41 17.03 -9.42
C SER A 215 12.51 17.28 -10.92
N SER A 216 11.40 17.12 -11.68
CA SER A 216 11.35 17.41 -13.11
C SER A 216 11.58 18.90 -13.46
N ARG A 217 11.38 19.79 -12.50
CA ARG A 217 11.67 21.22 -12.61
C ARG A 217 13.11 21.59 -12.21
N GLY A 218 13.92 20.60 -11.86
CA GLY A 218 15.35 20.77 -11.52
C GLY A 218 15.61 20.98 -10.02
N TRP A 219 14.61 20.84 -9.15
CA TRP A 219 14.81 20.90 -7.71
C TRP A 219 15.46 19.62 -7.18
N SER A 220 16.41 19.76 -6.26
CA SER A 220 17.01 18.62 -5.56
C SER A 220 16.05 18.16 -4.45
N ILE A 221 15.34 17.08 -4.70
CA ILE A 221 14.34 16.53 -3.80
C ILE A 221 14.28 15.02 -3.97
N ASP A 222 14.15 14.28 -2.88
CA ASP A 222 13.89 12.85 -2.91
C ASP A 222 12.42 12.60 -3.28
N VAL A 223 12.20 11.68 -4.22
CA VAL A 223 10.84 11.28 -4.66
C VAL A 223 10.51 9.98 -3.94
N ASP A 224 10.27 10.08 -2.65
CA ASP A 224 10.04 8.94 -1.73
C ASP A 224 8.61 8.84 -1.22
N GLY A 225 7.76 9.82 -1.57
CA GLY A 225 6.38 9.93 -1.10
C GLY A 225 6.25 10.38 0.36
N VAL A 226 7.36 10.77 1.01
CA VAL A 226 7.36 11.26 2.39
C VAL A 226 7.54 12.77 2.41
N TYR A 227 6.58 13.51 2.91
CA TYR A 227 6.74 14.94 3.13
C TYR A 227 7.47 15.20 4.46
N GLY A 228 8.77 15.02 4.44
CA GLY A 228 9.68 15.30 5.56
C GLY A 228 10.41 16.63 5.42
N ASP A 229 11.45 16.84 6.25
CA ASP A 229 12.26 18.08 6.30
C ASP A 229 12.83 18.48 4.93
N GLY A 230 13.24 17.50 4.11
CA GLY A 230 13.75 17.75 2.75
C GLY A 230 12.68 18.32 1.82
N SER A 231 11.48 17.76 1.86
CA SER A 231 10.33 18.24 1.08
C SER A 231 9.87 19.62 1.57
N GLU A 232 9.81 19.84 2.89
CA GLU A 232 9.47 21.14 3.47
C GLU A 232 10.48 22.21 3.05
N GLY A 233 11.79 21.91 3.17
CA GLY A 233 12.85 22.80 2.74
C GLY A 233 12.73 23.23 1.28
N THR A 234 12.49 22.26 0.39
CA THR A 234 12.27 22.49 -1.04
C THR A 234 11.00 23.32 -1.29
N CYS A 235 9.91 23.03 -0.57
CA CYS A 235 8.66 23.80 -0.67
C CYS A 235 8.87 25.26 -0.31
N ARG A 236 9.51 25.55 0.81
CA ARG A 236 9.81 26.91 1.25
C ARG A 236 10.67 27.69 0.27
N GLN A 237 11.69 27.03 -0.31
CA GLN A 237 12.53 27.64 -1.34
C GLN A 237 11.72 27.95 -2.60
N PHE A 238 10.91 27.01 -3.07
CA PHE A 238 10.03 27.21 -4.21
C PHE A 238 9.01 28.33 -3.98
N GLN A 239 8.35 28.35 -2.83
CA GLN A 239 7.42 29.41 -2.45
C GLN A 239 8.10 30.79 -2.47
N SER A 240 9.29 30.89 -1.89
CA SER A 240 10.09 32.12 -1.91
C SER A 240 10.43 32.55 -3.32
N GLU A 241 10.89 31.63 -4.17
CA GLU A 241 11.22 31.91 -5.58
C GLU A 241 10.00 32.40 -6.37
N LYS A 242 8.82 31.87 -6.08
CA LYS A 242 7.59 32.20 -6.80
C LYS A 242 6.77 33.35 -6.16
N GLY A 243 7.29 33.94 -5.08
CA GLY A 243 6.62 35.04 -4.38
C GLY A 243 5.34 34.62 -3.66
N LEU A 244 5.25 33.37 -3.25
CA LEU A 244 4.13 32.80 -2.48
C LEU A 244 4.34 33.00 -0.98
N GLY A 245 3.31 32.77 -0.17
CA GLY A 245 3.46 32.66 1.28
C GLY A 245 4.41 31.51 1.64
N VAL A 246 5.51 31.81 2.37
CA VAL A 246 6.57 30.84 2.70
C VAL A 246 6.22 30.13 4.00
N ASP A 247 5.30 29.17 3.93
CA ASP A 247 4.82 28.39 5.07
C ASP A 247 5.28 26.91 5.04
N GLY A 248 5.88 26.48 3.93
CA GLY A 248 6.30 25.09 3.73
C GLY A 248 5.12 24.13 3.51
N VAL A 249 3.91 24.64 3.28
CA VAL A 249 2.70 23.84 3.04
C VAL A 249 2.38 23.82 1.55
N VAL A 250 2.18 22.65 1.00
CA VAL A 250 1.66 22.50 -0.36
C VAL A 250 0.14 22.51 -0.28
N GLY A 251 -0.45 23.68 -0.45
CA GLY A 251 -1.87 23.88 -0.64
C GLY A 251 -2.19 24.20 -2.11
N PRO A 252 -3.45 24.53 -2.44
CA PRO A 252 -3.87 24.76 -3.83
C PRO A 252 -3.04 25.80 -4.58
N GLU A 253 -2.58 26.85 -3.91
CA GLU A 253 -1.76 27.89 -4.51
C GLU A 253 -0.37 27.40 -4.87
N THR A 254 0.33 26.76 -3.92
CA THR A 254 1.66 26.15 -4.14
C THR A 254 1.59 25.02 -5.17
N TRP A 255 0.55 24.20 -5.10
CA TRP A 255 0.29 23.14 -6.07
C TRP A 255 0.14 23.73 -7.48
N ASN A 256 -0.77 24.67 -7.68
CA ASN A 256 -0.97 25.28 -9.00
C ASN A 256 0.31 25.94 -9.52
N ALA A 257 1.06 26.64 -8.69
CA ALA A 257 2.34 27.24 -9.07
C ALA A 257 3.36 26.18 -9.51
N THR A 258 3.38 25.03 -8.86
CA THR A 258 4.29 23.92 -9.22
C THR A 258 4.11 23.47 -10.68
N TRP A 259 2.90 23.51 -11.23
CA TRP A 259 2.63 23.13 -12.63
C TRP A 259 2.72 24.28 -13.59
N ASN A 260 2.32 25.50 -13.19
CA ASN A 260 2.04 26.60 -14.10
C ASN A 260 3.08 27.72 -14.06
N ALA A 261 3.84 27.88 -12.96
CA ALA A 261 4.86 28.92 -12.89
C ALA A 261 6.06 28.59 -13.79
N PRO A 262 6.71 29.60 -14.39
CA PRO A 262 7.91 29.40 -15.21
C PRO A 262 9.01 28.67 -14.44
N VAL A 263 9.81 27.86 -15.15
CA VAL A 263 11.08 27.32 -14.63
C VAL A 263 12.11 28.41 -14.78
N THR A 264 12.72 28.83 -13.70
CA THR A 264 13.75 29.91 -13.66
C THR A 264 15.12 29.31 -13.44
#